data_02ee1b46dc63f8f7f19931d958aa0cfe
#
_entry.id   02ee1b46dc63f8f7f19931d958aa0cfe
#
_cell.length_a   1.000
_cell.length_b   1.000
_cell.length_c   1.000
_cell.angle_alpha   90.00
_cell.angle_beta   90.00
_cell.angle_gamma   90.00
#
_symmetry.space_group_name_H-M   'P 1'
#
loop_
_entity.id
_entity.type
_entity.pdbx_description
1 polymer ?
#
loop_
_entity_poly.entity_id
_entity_poly.type
_entity_poly.pdbx_seq_one_letter_code
_entity_poly.pdbx_strand_id
1 'polypeptide(L)'
;MTSSPFSRKRTRIALAIGATVAVVGAGTVAAQASGWLSGPSHDFGAVADSFSGHGKVTGNVLRNDSGATAVVRNTDPSDGTVTVGADGSFTYTPKAGFTGTDTFTYTTTDAVQLFKDAGANGAPLPPLKEVAGPNGTTTKISGEGFGSSLAPVPGRPGHFYGLTDRGPNADGPDGNKSEMLTDFTPQIGEFKLVDGKAQLVKQVTLKGPKSLGGVKYSGRPPHDTSEVISDVDATNANGGTPTPVARDAYGYDSEGLVALPDGTFWVSDEYGPYVTHFDAKGYELGRLTPYRNSPDNASHKIVGYLPAELANRVKNKGMEGLTVTPDGSTLVGIMQSALQQPDLGTTKAAGVAPARIVTVNLRTYQSKQYLYLLDNPGTTGSANSEITALSGTKFLIDERDGNFEPFAQKTLYEVDLNGATDVSGLTLGGKSPEAFVGAGTTNAALAALTGAGVHVAQKQPYLNVGTLVSQLDPTGKFFAHDKVEGVATANGGKTLYLSNDDDFGIDTIVVDPDGKWTIHQKVLPPTGRTDNAEILKVDTTKLPAVLKTVKVTVRVR
;
A
#
# COMPACT_ATOMS: atom_id res chain seq x y z
N MET A 1 15.55 38.58 -16.04
CA MET A 1 16.63 38.61 -15.05
C MET A 1 15.92 38.41 -13.73
N THR A 2 16.00 37.37 -13.05
CA THR A 2 16.92 36.42 -12.54
C THR A 2 16.19 35.11 -12.22
N SER A 3 16.72 34.05 -12.72
CA SER A 3 16.36 32.67 -12.47
C SER A 3 16.67 32.25 -11.03
N SER A 4 15.82 31.44 -10.40
CA SER A 4 16.19 30.66 -9.23
C SER A 4 16.04 29.18 -9.57
N PRO A 5 17.11 28.39 -9.44
CA PRO A 5 17.06 26.96 -9.68
C PRO A 5 16.97 26.21 -8.35
N PHE A 6 15.93 25.41 -8.15
CA PHE A 6 15.99 24.33 -7.17
C PHE A 6 16.07 22.99 -7.91
N SER A 7 17.28 22.69 -8.37
CA SER A 7 17.68 21.33 -8.76
C SER A 7 18.19 20.62 -7.49
N ARG A 8 17.44 19.68 -6.96
CA ARG A 8 17.96 18.72 -5.97
C ARG A 8 18.82 17.69 -6.71
N LYS A 9 20.13 17.92 -6.74
CA LYS A 9 21.12 16.92 -7.14
C LYS A 9 21.01 15.71 -6.22
N ARG A 10 20.55 14.58 -6.75
CA ARG A 10 20.78 13.26 -6.14
C ARG A 10 22.24 12.91 -6.38
N THR A 11 23.06 12.99 -5.35
CA THR A 11 24.46 12.55 -5.37
C THR A 11 24.46 11.02 -5.33
N ARG A 12 24.78 10.40 -6.45
CA ARG A 12 25.10 8.95 -6.49
C ARG A 12 26.45 8.77 -5.81
N ILE A 13 26.45 8.22 -4.60
CA ILE A 13 27.66 7.74 -3.95
C ILE A 13 27.82 6.26 -4.35
N ALA A 14 28.78 6.01 -5.23
CA ALA A 14 29.26 4.65 -5.48
C ALA A 14 30.16 4.26 -4.30
N LEU A 15 29.71 3.35 -3.45
CA LEU A 15 30.53 2.79 -2.38
C LEU A 15 31.20 1.52 -2.89
N ALA A 16 32.52 1.55 -2.98
CA ALA A 16 33.34 0.36 -3.19
C ALA A 16 33.36 -0.46 -1.89
N ILE A 17 32.94 -1.70 -1.95
CA ILE A 17 32.94 -2.63 -0.81
C ILE A 17 34.33 -3.25 -0.72
N GLY A 18 35.11 -2.79 0.25
CA GLY A 18 36.28 -3.49 0.74
C GLY A 18 35.90 -4.32 1.98
N ALA A 19 35.99 -5.64 1.87
CA ALA A 19 35.74 -6.53 2.99
C ALA A 19 36.86 -6.44 4.02
N THR A 20 36.53 -6.05 5.26
CA THR A 20 37.39 -6.29 6.42
C THR A 20 36.50 -6.83 7.54
N VAL A 21 36.71 -8.11 7.87
CA VAL A 21 36.10 -8.77 9.01
C VAL A 21 36.78 -8.23 10.26
N ALA A 22 36.04 -7.55 11.13
CA ALA A 22 36.43 -7.28 12.50
C ALA A 22 35.34 -7.77 13.44
N VAL A 23 35.65 -8.84 14.16
CA VAL A 23 34.89 -9.29 15.33
C VAL A 23 35.12 -8.30 16.46
N VAL A 24 34.09 -7.59 16.90
CA VAL A 24 34.12 -6.84 18.18
C VAL A 24 32.79 -7.05 18.90
N GLY A 25 32.98 -7.45 20.10
CA GLY A 25 32.16 -7.68 21.24
C GLY A 25 30.73 -7.14 21.37
N ALA A 26 29.95 -7.95 22.06
CA ALA A 26 28.60 -7.69 22.51
C ALA A 26 28.46 -6.33 23.22
N GLY A 27 27.83 -5.38 22.57
CA GLY A 27 27.25 -4.20 23.18
C GLY A 27 25.73 -4.31 23.08
N THR A 28 25.07 -4.57 24.19
CA THR A 28 23.62 -4.57 24.31
C THR A 28 23.09 -3.17 24.08
N VAL A 29 22.60 -2.89 22.86
CA VAL A 29 21.66 -1.79 22.66
C VAL A 29 20.30 -2.35 23.09
N ALA A 30 19.83 -1.92 24.25
CA ALA A 30 18.47 -2.18 24.70
C ALA A 30 17.51 -1.44 23.75
N ALA A 31 17.06 -2.10 22.71
CA ALA A 31 15.85 -1.70 22.01
C ALA A 31 14.70 -1.86 23.02
N GLN A 32 14.07 -0.79 23.39
CA GLN A 32 12.78 -0.83 24.09
C GLN A 32 11.75 -1.38 23.09
N ALA A 33 11.74 -2.70 22.94
CA ALA A 33 10.63 -3.43 22.37
C ALA A 33 9.59 -3.58 23.47
N SER A 34 8.67 -2.63 23.55
CA SER A 34 7.49 -2.78 24.37
C SER A 34 6.68 -3.98 23.87
N GLY A 35 6.63 -5.04 24.66
CA GLY A 35 5.48 -5.92 24.75
C GLY A 35 5.34 -7.06 23.74
N TRP A 36 6.38 -7.54 23.08
CA TRP A 36 6.35 -8.85 22.43
C TRP A 36 6.48 -9.92 23.52
N LEU A 37 5.34 -10.37 24.01
CA LEU A 37 5.28 -11.56 24.85
C LEU A 37 5.92 -12.69 24.06
N SER A 38 6.92 -13.36 24.65
CA SER A 38 7.39 -14.65 24.18
C SER A 38 6.20 -15.61 24.16
N GLY A 39 5.56 -15.73 22.98
CA GLY A 39 4.57 -16.77 22.75
C GLY A 39 5.21 -18.14 22.96
N PRO A 40 4.42 -19.20 23.17
CA PRO A 40 4.95 -20.55 23.25
C PRO A 40 5.80 -20.80 22.00
N SER A 41 7.00 -21.35 22.19
CA SER A 41 7.89 -21.71 21.08
C SER A 41 7.11 -22.64 20.15
N HIS A 42 6.66 -22.11 19.01
CA HIS A 42 6.08 -22.95 17.97
C HIS A 42 7.24 -23.60 17.20
N ASP A 43 7.16 -24.88 16.99
CA ASP A 43 8.14 -25.63 16.23
C ASP A 43 7.48 -26.22 14.98
N PHE A 44 8.11 -25.99 13.84
CA PHE A 44 7.74 -26.58 12.57
C PHE A 44 8.91 -27.44 12.05
N GLY A 45 8.62 -28.44 11.23
CA GLY A 45 9.65 -29.29 10.64
C GLY A 45 10.23 -28.66 9.39
N ALA A 46 11.56 -28.67 9.25
CA ALA A 46 12.25 -28.35 8.01
C ALA A 46 13.31 -29.40 7.75
N VAL A 47 13.23 -30.09 6.60
CA VAL A 47 13.98 -31.31 6.31
C VAL A 47 14.76 -31.15 5.01
N ALA A 48 16.02 -31.65 5.00
CA ALA A 48 16.87 -31.57 3.81
C ALA A 48 16.27 -32.32 2.60
N ASP A 49 16.47 -31.73 1.43
CA ASP A 49 15.92 -32.20 0.15
C ASP A 49 16.97 -32.82 -0.75
N SER A 50 16.52 -33.72 -1.63
CA SER A 50 17.32 -34.28 -2.69
C SER A 50 16.49 -34.44 -3.96
N PHE A 51 16.95 -33.82 -5.06
CA PHE A 51 16.32 -33.89 -6.37
C PHE A 51 17.31 -34.39 -7.42
N SER A 52 16.81 -35.02 -8.48
CA SER A 52 17.66 -35.41 -9.59
C SER A 52 16.93 -35.31 -10.92
N GLY A 53 17.68 -35.01 -11.99
CA GLY A 53 17.15 -34.93 -13.35
C GLY A 53 18.22 -34.84 -14.41
N HIS A 54 17.79 -34.74 -15.66
CA HIS A 54 18.64 -34.46 -16.80
C HIS A 54 18.50 -32.99 -17.19
N GLY A 55 19.60 -32.22 -17.15
CA GLY A 55 19.58 -30.80 -17.43
C GLY A 55 18.83 -30.02 -16.35
N LYS A 56 17.79 -29.27 -16.75
CA LYS A 56 16.97 -28.44 -15.82
C LYS A 56 16.20 -29.31 -14.80
N VAL A 57 16.34 -29.01 -13.51
CA VAL A 57 15.65 -29.73 -12.42
C VAL A 57 14.64 -28.82 -11.74
N THR A 58 13.43 -29.31 -11.56
CA THR A 58 12.34 -28.59 -10.87
C THR A 58 11.78 -29.43 -9.73
N GLY A 59 11.20 -28.79 -8.73
CA GLY A 59 10.57 -29.43 -7.58
C GLY A 59 9.92 -28.45 -6.63
N ASN A 60 9.62 -28.92 -5.42
CA ASN A 60 9.15 -28.05 -4.33
C ASN A 60 9.83 -28.47 -3.04
N VAL A 61 10.54 -27.52 -2.42
CA VAL A 61 11.36 -27.75 -1.21
C VAL A 61 10.56 -27.78 0.09
N LEU A 62 9.31 -27.33 0.09
CA LEU A 62 8.44 -27.38 1.27
C LEU A 62 7.61 -28.67 1.36
N ARG A 63 7.71 -29.57 0.38
CA ARG A 63 6.83 -30.76 0.32
C ARG A 63 7.03 -31.74 1.49
N ASN A 64 8.26 -31.87 1.99
CA ASN A 64 8.63 -32.75 3.09
C ASN A 64 8.74 -32.00 4.43
N ASP A 65 8.52 -30.68 4.43
CA ASP A 65 8.48 -29.83 5.61
C ASP A 65 7.10 -29.91 6.27
N SER A 66 7.06 -30.00 7.60
CA SER A 66 5.80 -30.01 8.34
C SER A 66 5.52 -28.65 8.97
N GLY A 67 4.46 -27.98 8.50
CA GLY A 67 4.02 -26.69 9.04
C GLY A 67 4.73 -25.46 8.47
N ALA A 68 5.82 -25.61 7.72
CA ALA A 68 6.43 -24.50 6.97
C ALA A 68 5.44 -23.92 5.95
N THR A 69 5.38 -22.59 5.83
CA THR A 69 4.40 -21.90 4.98
C THR A 69 5.03 -21.02 3.91
N ALA A 70 6.30 -20.64 4.08
CA ALA A 70 7.00 -19.84 3.08
C ALA A 70 8.51 -20.11 3.05
N VAL A 71 9.10 -20.10 1.86
CA VAL A 71 10.52 -19.86 1.66
C VAL A 71 10.73 -18.35 1.59
N VAL A 72 11.60 -17.82 2.46
CA VAL A 72 11.83 -16.37 2.53
C VAL A 72 13.14 -15.94 1.88
N ARG A 73 14.11 -16.85 1.76
CA ARG A 73 15.39 -16.63 1.04
C ARG A 73 16.07 -17.93 0.67
N ASN A 74 16.99 -17.87 -0.28
CA ASN A 74 17.87 -18.98 -0.68
C ASN A 74 19.27 -18.48 -1.01
N THR A 75 20.23 -19.40 -1.04
CA THR A 75 21.59 -19.18 -1.59
C THR A 75 21.66 -19.63 -3.03
N ASP A 76 22.60 -19.09 -3.80
CA ASP A 76 22.90 -19.58 -5.14
C ASP A 76 23.79 -20.84 -5.09
N PRO A 77 23.57 -21.81 -5.99
CA PRO A 77 24.44 -22.98 -6.17
C PRO A 77 25.72 -22.60 -6.93
N SER A 78 26.78 -23.46 -6.83
CA SER A 78 28.08 -23.19 -7.45
C SER A 78 28.11 -23.48 -8.97
N ASP A 79 27.37 -24.49 -9.42
CA ASP A 79 27.48 -25.04 -10.79
C ASP A 79 26.19 -24.84 -11.61
N GLY A 80 25.35 -23.92 -11.19
CA GLY A 80 24.11 -23.56 -11.86
C GLY A 80 23.52 -22.26 -11.37
N THR A 81 22.27 -22.06 -11.70
CA THR A 81 21.40 -21.00 -11.13
C THR A 81 20.14 -21.63 -10.56
N VAL A 82 19.60 -21.05 -9.49
CA VAL A 82 18.33 -21.49 -8.92
C VAL A 82 17.39 -20.31 -8.75
N THR A 83 16.12 -20.53 -9.07
CA THR A 83 15.01 -19.67 -8.68
C THR A 83 14.12 -20.45 -7.73
N VAL A 84 13.86 -19.89 -6.53
CA VAL A 84 12.97 -20.50 -5.54
C VAL A 84 11.82 -19.54 -5.28
N GLY A 85 10.58 -20.02 -5.42
CA GLY A 85 9.38 -19.28 -5.08
C GLY A 85 9.10 -19.32 -3.57
N ALA A 86 8.36 -18.34 -3.07
CA ALA A 86 7.93 -18.34 -1.68
C ALA A 86 7.05 -19.55 -1.32
N ASP A 87 6.36 -20.13 -2.31
CA ASP A 87 5.59 -21.37 -2.21
C ASP A 87 6.45 -22.66 -2.17
N GLY A 88 7.77 -22.52 -2.17
CA GLY A 88 8.74 -23.62 -2.19
C GLY A 88 9.00 -24.21 -3.57
N SER A 89 8.28 -23.81 -4.60
CA SER A 89 8.58 -24.25 -5.97
C SER A 89 9.96 -23.76 -6.40
N PHE A 90 10.76 -24.60 -7.08
CA PHE A 90 12.06 -24.18 -7.56
C PHE A 90 12.37 -24.67 -8.97
N THR A 91 13.27 -23.95 -9.59
CA THR A 91 13.89 -24.33 -10.86
C THR A 91 15.40 -24.15 -10.74
N TYR A 92 16.15 -25.24 -10.87
CA TYR A 92 17.59 -25.25 -11.00
C TYR A 92 17.98 -25.44 -12.47
N THR A 93 18.87 -24.60 -12.96
CA THR A 93 19.43 -24.69 -14.32
C THR A 93 20.95 -24.84 -14.23
N PRO A 94 21.53 -26.00 -14.60
CA PRO A 94 22.95 -26.20 -14.53
C PRO A 94 23.71 -25.35 -15.56
N LYS A 95 24.98 -25.05 -15.28
CA LYS A 95 25.91 -24.53 -16.30
C LYS A 95 26.03 -25.48 -17.47
N ALA A 96 26.33 -24.95 -18.64
CA ALA A 96 26.49 -25.76 -19.85
C ALA A 96 27.52 -26.89 -19.64
N GLY A 97 27.11 -28.14 -19.91
CA GLY A 97 27.95 -29.34 -19.79
C GLY A 97 28.16 -29.86 -18.36
N PHE A 98 27.56 -29.23 -17.34
CA PHE A 98 27.68 -29.71 -15.96
C PHE A 98 26.87 -30.99 -15.76
N THR A 99 27.54 -32.01 -15.21
CA THR A 99 26.96 -33.24 -14.66
C THR A 99 27.59 -33.48 -13.28
N GLY A 100 26.80 -33.96 -12.33
CA GLY A 100 27.30 -34.14 -10.96
C GLY A 100 26.31 -33.71 -9.91
N THR A 101 26.83 -33.32 -8.76
CA THR A 101 26.02 -32.89 -7.60
C THR A 101 26.33 -31.45 -7.25
N ASP A 102 25.30 -30.62 -7.20
CA ASP A 102 25.36 -29.23 -6.74
C ASP A 102 24.45 -29.03 -5.53
N THR A 103 24.63 -27.96 -4.80
CA THR A 103 23.86 -27.70 -3.58
C THR A 103 23.54 -26.23 -3.41
N PHE A 104 22.35 -25.94 -2.84
CA PHE A 104 21.97 -24.64 -2.33
C PHE A 104 21.26 -24.78 -0.98
N THR A 105 20.97 -23.68 -0.32
CA THR A 105 20.14 -23.68 0.88
C THR A 105 18.92 -22.82 0.68
N TYR A 106 17.83 -23.13 1.38
CA TYR A 106 16.70 -22.23 1.54
C TYR A 106 16.43 -21.99 3.02
N THR A 107 15.85 -20.83 3.34
CA THR A 107 15.38 -20.48 4.68
C THR A 107 13.86 -20.39 4.65
N THR A 108 13.20 -21.06 5.58
CA THR A 108 11.75 -21.17 5.65
C THR A 108 11.22 -20.75 7.02
N THR A 109 9.93 -20.46 7.10
CA THR A 109 9.18 -20.10 8.31
C THR A 109 7.74 -20.60 8.21
N ASP A 110 7.05 -20.64 9.36
CA ASP A 110 5.62 -20.91 9.47
C ASP A 110 4.80 -19.65 9.86
N ALA A 111 5.47 -18.51 10.04
CA ALA A 111 4.84 -17.27 10.49
C ALA A 111 4.22 -16.43 9.37
N VAL A 112 4.66 -16.62 8.13
CA VAL A 112 4.17 -15.85 6.97
C VAL A 112 3.88 -16.74 5.77
N GLN A 113 3.06 -16.22 4.85
CA GLN A 113 2.80 -16.81 3.54
C GLN A 113 2.67 -15.70 2.51
N LEU A 114 3.29 -15.85 1.34
CA LEU A 114 3.26 -14.87 0.26
C LEU A 114 2.40 -15.37 -0.89
N PHE A 115 1.55 -14.50 -1.41
CA PHE A 115 0.71 -14.76 -2.57
C PHE A 115 0.99 -13.69 -3.64
N LYS A 116 1.25 -14.14 -4.87
CA LYS A 116 1.46 -13.26 -6.03
C LYS A 116 0.19 -13.15 -6.82
N ASP A 117 -0.12 -11.96 -7.29
CA ASP A 117 -1.30 -11.75 -8.13
C ASP A 117 -1.25 -12.61 -9.39
N ALA A 118 -2.40 -13.14 -9.74
CA ALA A 118 -2.58 -14.02 -10.89
C ALA A 118 -4.01 -13.98 -11.42
N GLY A 119 -4.20 -14.30 -12.69
CA GLY A 119 -5.51 -14.52 -13.27
C GLY A 119 -6.20 -15.78 -12.72
N ALA A 120 -7.47 -15.95 -13.01
CA ALA A 120 -8.32 -17.02 -12.47
C ALA A 120 -7.79 -18.45 -12.68
N ASN A 121 -6.99 -18.67 -13.72
CA ASN A 121 -6.32 -19.94 -14.03
C ASN A 121 -4.91 -20.05 -13.40
N GLY A 122 -4.50 -19.06 -12.58
CA GLY A 122 -3.19 -18.99 -11.96
C GLY A 122 -2.04 -18.56 -12.90
N ALA A 123 -2.33 -18.14 -14.14
CA ALA A 123 -1.38 -17.49 -15.01
C ALA A 123 -1.19 -16.01 -14.62
N PRO A 124 -0.06 -15.36 -14.97
CA PRO A 124 0.09 -13.92 -14.77
C PRO A 124 -1.07 -13.13 -15.39
N LEU A 125 -1.47 -12.03 -14.76
CA LEU A 125 -2.43 -11.09 -15.34
C LEU A 125 -1.80 -10.44 -16.60
N PRO A 126 -2.58 -10.26 -17.68
CA PRO A 126 -2.05 -9.58 -18.85
C PRO A 126 -1.83 -8.08 -18.54
N PRO A 127 -0.83 -7.43 -19.14
CA PRO A 127 -0.67 -6.00 -19.01
C PRO A 127 -1.89 -5.26 -19.60
N LEU A 128 -2.24 -4.12 -19.02
CA LEU A 128 -3.28 -3.23 -19.55
C LEU A 128 -2.81 -2.61 -20.87
N LYS A 129 -1.53 -2.24 -20.94
CA LYS A 129 -0.90 -1.64 -22.12
C LYS A 129 0.60 -1.91 -22.12
N GLU A 130 1.20 -1.94 -23.28
CA GLU A 130 2.65 -1.89 -23.46
C GLU A 130 3.01 -0.57 -24.14
N VAL A 131 4.00 0.14 -23.60
CA VAL A 131 4.47 1.43 -24.10
C VAL A 131 5.98 1.41 -24.32
N ALA A 132 6.47 2.31 -25.18
CA ALA A 132 7.90 2.43 -25.38
C ALA A 132 8.60 2.86 -24.08
N GLY A 133 9.60 2.08 -23.70
CA GLY A 133 10.47 2.37 -22.57
C GLY A 133 11.82 2.96 -23.02
N PRO A 134 12.73 3.25 -22.08
CA PRO A 134 14.04 3.79 -22.38
C PRO A 134 14.88 2.79 -23.21
N ASN A 135 15.78 3.32 -24.06
CA ASN A 135 16.74 2.52 -24.84
C ASN A 135 16.09 1.44 -25.73
N GLY A 136 14.89 1.67 -26.23
CA GLY A 136 14.18 0.71 -27.09
C GLY A 136 13.58 -0.48 -26.33
N THR A 137 13.50 -0.44 -25.01
CA THR A 137 12.76 -1.42 -24.21
C THR A 137 11.26 -1.17 -24.26
N THR A 138 10.48 -2.11 -23.75
CA THR A 138 9.04 -1.97 -23.58
C THR A 138 8.72 -1.94 -22.10
N THR A 139 8.01 -0.91 -21.64
CA THR A 139 7.45 -0.81 -20.30
C THR A 139 6.03 -1.37 -20.33
N LYS A 140 5.73 -2.25 -19.38
CA LYS A 140 4.41 -2.87 -19.26
C LYS A 140 3.64 -2.19 -18.14
N ILE A 141 2.49 -1.62 -18.49
CA ILE A 141 1.51 -1.17 -17.52
C ILE A 141 0.81 -2.43 -17.00
N SER A 142 1.01 -2.74 -15.73
CA SER A 142 0.51 -3.97 -15.11
C SER A 142 -1.01 -4.03 -15.10
N GLY A 143 -1.58 -5.22 -15.19
CA GLY A 143 -2.99 -5.48 -14.91
C GLY A 143 -3.25 -5.85 -13.45
N GLU A 144 -2.23 -5.74 -12.61
CA GLU A 144 -2.27 -6.14 -11.20
C GLU A 144 -2.88 -5.05 -10.32
N GLY A 145 -2.35 -3.88 -10.17
CA GLY A 145 -2.82 -2.62 -9.55
C GLY A 145 -4.00 -2.62 -8.55
N PHE A 146 -4.25 -3.71 -7.82
CA PHE A 146 -5.36 -3.83 -6.87
C PHE A 146 -4.91 -3.68 -5.40
N GLY A 147 -3.77 -3.05 -5.18
CA GLY A 147 -3.10 -3.00 -3.90
C GLY A 147 -3.46 -1.84 -2.98
N SER A 148 -4.19 -0.82 -3.45
CA SER A 148 -4.52 0.39 -2.66
C SER A 148 -5.33 0.08 -1.41
N SER A 149 -6.16 -0.97 -1.41
CA SER A 149 -6.84 -1.46 -0.20
C SER A 149 -7.14 -2.95 -0.27
N LEU A 150 -7.37 -3.55 0.89
CA LEU A 150 -7.69 -4.98 1.01
C LEU A 150 -8.82 -5.20 2.01
N ALA A 151 -9.88 -5.91 1.60
CA ALA A 151 -11.00 -6.27 2.47
C ALA A 151 -11.32 -7.77 2.41
N PRO A 152 -11.56 -8.47 3.54
CA PRO A 152 -12.01 -9.85 3.51
C PRO A 152 -13.38 -9.97 2.83
N VAL A 153 -13.59 -11.02 2.04
CA VAL A 153 -14.94 -11.32 1.51
C VAL A 153 -15.80 -11.91 2.64
N PRO A 154 -16.90 -11.26 3.03
CA PRO A 154 -17.74 -11.73 4.13
C PRO A 154 -18.21 -13.17 3.91
N GLY A 155 -18.00 -14.04 4.91
CA GLY A 155 -18.41 -15.46 4.87
C GLY A 155 -17.61 -16.35 3.92
N ARG A 156 -16.52 -15.87 3.29
CA ARG A 156 -15.70 -16.66 2.36
C ARG A 156 -14.21 -16.65 2.76
N PRO A 157 -13.78 -17.49 3.72
CA PRO A 157 -12.39 -17.56 4.14
C PRO A 157 -11.43 -17.78 2.96
N GLY A 158 -10.29 -17.07 2.96
CA GLY A 158 -9.31 -17.14 1.87
C GLY A 158 -9.69 -16.36 0.61
N HIS A 159 -10.80 -15.62 0.63
CA HIS A 159 -11.16 -14.68 -0.41
C HIS A 159 -11.04 -13.24 0.11
N PHE A 160 -10.51 -12.36 -0.73
CA PHE A 160 -10.33 -10.93 -0.44
C PHE A 160 -10.77 -10.10 -1.62
N TYR A 161 -11.23 -8.89 -1.33
CA TYR A 161 -11.38 -7.83 -2.31
C TYR A 161 -10.16 -6.94 -2.25
N GLY A 162 -9.56 -6.63 -3.40
CA GLY A 162 -8.56 -5.58 -3.60
C GLY A 162 -9.18 -4.43 -4.39
N LEU A 163 -8.60 -3.26 -4.29
CA LEU A 163 -9.06 -2.03 -4.92
C LEU A 163 -7.95 -1.43 -5.77
N THR A 164 -8.28 -0.92 -6.96
CA THR A 164 -7.36 -0.07 -7.73
C THR A 164 -7.57 1.39 -7.32
N ASP A 165 -6.52 2.19 -7.41
CA ASP A 165 -6.58 3.65 -7.33
C ASP A 165 -7.18 4.27 -8.62
N ARG A 166 -6.85 5.54 -8.91
CA ARG A 166 -7.24 6.27 -10.13
C ARG A 166 -6.72 5.65 -11.43
N GLY A 167 -5.71 4.77 -11.36
CA GLY A 167 -5.10 4.12 -12.53
C GLY A 167 -3.63 4.47 -12.73
N PRO A 168 -3.01 3.90 -13.78
CA PRO A 168 -1.59 4.01 -14.03
C PRO A 168 -1.13 5.47 -14.16
N ASN A 169 -0.38 5.95 -13.20
CA ASN A 169 0.13 7.30 -13.16
C ASN A 169 1.55 7.36 -12.59
N ALA A 170 2.26 8.44 -12.86
CA ALA A 170 3.56 8.74 -12.27
C ALA A 170 3.77 10.25 -12.16
N ASP A 171 4.79 10.65 -11.42
CA ASP A 171 5.20 12.04 -11.36
C ASP A 171 5.77 12.47 -12.72
N GLY A 172 5.11 13.44 -13.34
CA GLY A 172 5.53 14.02 -14.61
C GLY A 172 6.64 15.07 -14.44
N PRO A 173 7.42 15.31 -15.50
CA PRO A 173 8.49 16.30 -15.47
C PRO A 173 7.99 17.74 -15.36
N ASP A 174 6.72 17.99 -15.57
CA ASP A 174 6.05 19.29 -15.37
C ASP A 174 5.63 19.55 -13.92
N GLY A 175 5.88 18.58 -13.02
CA GLY A 175 5.50 18.65 -11.61
C GLY A 175 4.05 18.28 -11.30
N ASN A 176 3.30 17.83 -12.30
CA ASN A 176 1.97 17.25 -12.13
C ASN A 176 2.03 15.73 -12.17
N LYS A 177 0.98 15.05 -11.69
CA LYS A 177 0.80 13.64 -12.01
C LYS A 177 0.46 13.50 -13.49
N SER A 178 0.93 12.42 -14.09
CA SER A 178 0.71 12.12 -15.52
C SER A 178 0.08 10.74 -15.63
N GLU A 179 -1.06 10.66 -16.31
CA GLU A 179 -1.79 9.41 -16.55
C GLU A 179 -1.41 8.79 -17.89
N MET A 180 -1.28 7.45 -17.91
CA MET A 180 -1.00 6.66 -19.10
C MET A 180 -2.27 6.12 -19.76
N LEU A 181 -3.38 6.04 -19.01
CA LEU A 181 -4.68 5.53 -19.46
C LEU A 181 -5.79 6.47 -18.97
N THR A 182 -6.05 7.54 -19.71
CA THR A 182 -7.04 8.58 -19.35
C THR A 182 -8.49 8.07 -19.35
N ASP A 183 -8.73 6.86 -19.86
CA ASP A 183 -10.02 6.16 -19.85
C ASP A 183 -10.08 5.02 -18.81
N PHE A 184 -9.06 4.91 -17.96
CA PHE A 184 -9.05 3.94 -16.87
C PHE A 184 -10.27 4.13 -15.96
N THR A 185 -10.83 3.02 -15.53
CA THR A 185 -11.98 3.01 -14.61
C THR A 185 -11.58 2.25 -13.35
N PRO A 186 -11.64 2.87 -12.16
CA PRO A 186 -11.39 2.20 -10.89
C PRO A 186 -12.26 0.95 -10.69
N GLN A 187 -11.68 -0.08 -10.09
CA GLN A 187 -12.27 -1.41 -9.99
C GLN A 187 -12.02 -2.06 -8.64
N ILE A 188 -12.93 -2.95 -8.26
CA ILE A 188 -12.75 -3.91 -7.16
C ILE A 188 -12.49 -5.28 -7.77
N GLY A 189 -11.38 -5.92 -7.39
CA GLY A 189 -11.06 -7.30 -7.75
C GLY A 189 -11.38 -8.26 -6.60
N GLU A 190 -12.04 -9.40 -6.86
CA GLU A 190 -12.14 -10.48 -5.88
C GLU A 190 -11.04 -11.50 -6.15
N PHE A 191 -10.22 -11.76 -5.13
CA PHE A 191 -9.08 -12.69 -5.17
C PHE A 191 -9.34 -13.90 -4.29
N LYS A 192 -8.93 -15.09 -4.77
CA LYS A 192 -8.84 -16.31 -4.00
C LYS A 192 -7.38 -16.62 -3.72
N LEU A 193 -7.01 -16.74 -2.45
CA LEU A 193 -5.66 -17.12 -2.04
C LEU A 193 -5.51 -18.65 -2.08
N VAL A 194 -4.67 -19.16 -2.97
CA VAL A 194 -4.42 -20.59 -3.15
C VAL A 194 -3.03 -20.83 -3.75
N ASP A 195 -2.30 -21.79 -3.20
CA ASP A 195 -0.99 -22.27 -3.73
C ASP A 195 -0.02 -21.13 -4.08
N GLY A 196 0.18 -20.18 -3.14
CA GLY A 196 1.08 -19.02 -3.31
C GLY A 196 0.61 -18.00 -4.34
N LYS A 197 -0.67 -18.05 -4.76
CA LYS A 197 -1.27 -17.13 -5.73
C LYS A 197 -2.51 -16.46 -5.16
N ALA A 198 -2.64 -15.16 -5.41
CA ALA A 198 -3.87 -14.39 -5.27
C ALA A 198 -4.57 -14.40 -6.64
N GLN A 199 -5.48 -15.35 -6.83
CA GLN A 199 -6.16 -15.53 -8.12
C GLN A 199 -7.34 -14.60 -8.25
N LEU A 200 -7.29 -13.66 -9.21
CA LEU A 200 -8.39 -12.75 -9.55
C LEU A 200 -9.55 -13.54 -10.17
N VAL A 201 -10.63 -13.71 -9.41
CA VAL A 201 -11.78 -14.53 -9.82
C VAL A 201 -12.98 -13.70 -10.30
N LYS A 202 -13.00 -12.39 -9.96
CA LYS A 202 -14.06 -11.47 -10.38
C LYS A 202 -13.55 -10.03 -10.36
N GLN A 203 -14.06 -9.20 -11.28
CA GLN A 203 -13.85 -7.75 -11.29
C GLN A 203 -15.20 -7.02 -11.26
N VAL A 204 -15.24 -5.91 -10.53
CA VAL A 204 -16.39 -5.02 -10.40
C VAL A 204 -15.96 -3.60 -10.73
N THR A 205 -16.37 -3.12 -11.89
CA THR A 205 -16.11 -1.74 -12.34
C THR A 205 -17.00 -0.76 -11.58
N LEU A 206 -16.44 0.33 -11.05
CA LEU A 206 -17.19 1.37 -10.35
C LEU A 206 -17.96 2.24 -11.35
N LYS A 207 -19.22 2.56 -11.01
CA LYS A 207 -20.17 3.28 -11.87
C LYS A 207 -21.03 4.21 -11.03
N GLY A 208 -21.40 5.33 -11.62
CA GLY A 208 -22.38 6.26 -11.07
C GLY A 208 -23.76 5.64 -10.89
N PRO A 209 -24.72 6.39 -10.35
CA PRO A 209 -26.07 5.91 -10.07
C PRO A 209 -26.72 5.32 -11.31
N LYS A 210 -27.33 4.14 -11.19
CA LYS A 210 -28.05 3.51 -12.29
C LYS A 210 -29.19 4.38 -12.83
N SER A 211 -29.83 5.14 -11.95
CA SER A 211 -30.89 6.11 -12.30
C SER A 211 -30.40 7.29 -13.14
N LEU A 212 -29.08 7.57 -13.14
CA LEU A 212 -28.43 8.61 -13.91
C LEU A 212 -27.59 8.04 -15.06
N GLY A 213 -27.89 6.82 -15.52
CA GLY A 213 -27.26 6.18 -16.67
C GLY A 213 -26.11 5.25 -16.34
N GLY A 214 -25.65 5.20 -15.10
CA GLY A 214 -24.57 4.30 -14.67
C GLY A 214 -23.25 4.55 -15.40
N VAL A 215 -22.88 5.81 -15.57
CA VAL A 215 -21.62 6.24 -16.20
C VAL A 215 -20.46 5.64 -15.40
N LYS A 216 -19.45 5.14 -16.08
CA LYS A 216 -18.24 4.63 -15.41
C LYS A 216 -17.52 5.75 -14.69
N TYR A 217 -16.97 5.44 -13.52
CA TYR A 217 -16.00 6.31 -12.87
C TYR A 217 -14.70 6.36 -13.69
N SER A 218 -13.93 7.41 -13.55
CA SER A 218 -12.62 7.56 -14.19
C SER A 218 -11.56 7.98 -13.18
N GLY A 219 -10.29 7.77 -13.49
CA GLY A 219 -9.17 8.31 -12.70
C GLY A 219 -8.97 9.81 -12.83
N ARG A 220 -9.75 10.51 -13.68
CA ARG A 220 -9.62 11.95 -13.91
C ARG A 220 -10.00 12.75 -12.67
N PRO A 221 -9.40 13.95 -12.47
CA PRO A 221 -9.77 14.78 -11.31
C PRO A 221 -11.20 15.33 -11.45
N PRO A 222 -12.02 15.31 -10.37
CA PRO A 222 -13.32 15.96 -10.34
C PRO A 222 -13.19 17.49 -10.32
N HIS A 223 -14.32 18.21 -10.47
CA HIS A 223 -14.31 19.67 -10.47
C HIS A 223 -14.00 20.28 -9.09
N ASP A 224 -14.19 19.52 -8.02
CA ASP A 224 -13.98 19.97 -6.64
C ASP A 224 -12.51 20.05 -6.23
N THR A 225 -11.61 19.42 -6.96
CA THR A 225 -10.17 19.47 -6.66
C THR A 225 -9.44 20.52 -7.49
N SER A 226 -8.35 21.06 -6.97
CA SER A 226 -7.41 21.91 -7.73
C SER A 226 -6.26 21.11 -8.37
N GLU A 227 -6.29 19.79 -8.30
CA GLU A 227 -5.26 18.95 -8.92
C GLU A 227 -5.31 19.07 -10.45
N VAL A 228 -4.13 19.02 -11.05
CA VAL A 228 -3.95 18.96 -12.50
C VAL A 228 -3.23 17.66 -12.79
N ILE A 229 -3.79 16.90 -13.72
CA ILE A 229 -3.21 15.66 -14.22
C ILE A 229 -2.93 15.86 -15.70
N SER A 230 -1.79 15.45 -16.17
CA SER A 230 -1.36 15.56 -17.56
C SER A 230 -1.59 14.24 -18.30
N ASP A 231 -1.93 14.33 -19.57
CA ASP A 231 -2.06 13.17 -20.47
C ASP A 231 -0.70 12.87 -21.11
N VAL A 232 -0.14 11.72 -20.79
CA VAL A 232 1.13 11.25 -21.38
C VAL A 232 0.94 10.87 -22.86
N ASP A 233 -0.17 10.23 -23.22
CA ASP A 233 -0.38 9.72 -24.58
C ASP A 233 -0.58 10.82 -25.61
N ALA A 234 -1.31 11.90 -25.26
CA ALA A 234 -1.65 12.96 -26.20
C ALA A 234 -0.48 13.88 -26.57
N THR A 235 0.55 13.94 -25.69
CA THR A 235 1.59 14.98 -25.81
C THR A 235 3.01 14.46 -25.93
N ASN A 236 3.29 13.20 -25.64
CA ASN A 236 4.65 12.83 -25.23
C ASN A 236 5.34 11.81 -26.13
N ALA A 237 4.62 11.00 -26.89
CA ALA A 237 5.24 10.11 -27.87
C ALA A 237 5.97 10.88 -28.99
N ASN A 238 5.62 12.15 -29.23
CA ASN A 238 6.18 12.99 -30.29
C ASN A 238 6.92 14.25 -29.80
N GLY A 239 7.08 14.41 -28.48
CA GLY A 239 7.57 15.65 -27.87
C GLY A 239 6.51 16.76 -27.93
N GLY A 240 6.21 17.43 -26.83
CA GLY A 240 5.22 18.50 -26.77
C GLY A 240 4.98 18.99 -25.35
N THR A 241 4.14 20.01 -25.22
CA THR A 241 3.71 20.50 -23.92
C THR A 241 2.67 19.55 -23.34
N PRO A 242 2.81 19.11 -22.06
CA PRO A 242 1.79 18.30 -21.41
C PRO A 242 0.42 18.94 -21.49
N THR A 243 -0.60 18.16 -21.83
CA THR A 243 -1.98 18.64 -21.89
C THR A 243 -2.72 18.17 -20.63
N PRO A 244 -3.28 19.09 -19.83
CA PRO A 244 -4.13 18.70 -18.72
C PRO A 244 -5.33 17.87 -19.20
N VAL A 245 -5.59 16.74 -18.51
CA VAL A 245 -6.81 15.96 -18.77
C VAL A 245 -8.04 16.76 -18.35
N ALA A 246 -9.13 16.57 -19.09
CA ALA A 246 -10.41 17.19 -18.75
C ALA A 246 -10.92 16.63 -17.41
N ARG A 247 -11.49 17.52 -16.58
CA ARG A 247 -12.16 17.12 -15.34
C ARG A 247 -13.41 16.31 -15.63
N ASP A 248 -13.73 15.43 -14.69
CA ASP A 248 -14.86 14.51 -14.81
C ASP A 248 -15.67 14.51 -13.50
N ALA A 249 -16.98 14.74 -13.58
CA ALA A 249 -17.85 14.66 -12.41
C ALA A 249 -17.83 13.26 -11.75
N TYR A 250 -17.47 12.22 -12.52
CA TYR A 250 -17.26 10.86 -12.04
C TYR A 250 -15.78 10.56 -11.74
N GLY A 251 -14.96 11.60 -11.61
CA GLY A 251 -13.56 11.47 -11.22
C GLY A 251 -13.40 10.89 -9.82
N TYR A 252 -12.51 9.90 -9.65
CA TYR A 252 -12.37 9.14 -8.41
C TYR A 252 -10.96 8.56 -8.28
N ASP A 253 -10.36 8.78 -7.14
CA ASP A 253 -9.09 8.21 -6.72
C ASP A 253 -9.37 7.30 -5.53
N SER A 254 -9.72 6.07 -5.83
CA SER A 254 -10.21 5.12 -4.82
C SER A 254 -9.09 4.55 -3.98
N GLU A 255 -9.20 4.65 -2.64
CA GLU A 255 -8.12 4.25 -1.73
C GLU A 255 -8.56 3.27 -0.65
N GLY A 256 -9.64 3.50 0.07
CA GLY A 256 -10.10 2.59 1.11
C GLY A 256 -11.33 1.77 0.71
N LEU A 257 -11.40 0.51 1.15
CA LEU A 257 -12.45 -0.43 0.76
C LEU A 257 -13.09 -1.14 1.96
N VAL A 258 -14.41 -1.08 2.04
CA VAL A 258 -15.24 -1.90 2.94
C VAL A 258 -16.16 -2.80 2.15
N ALA A 259 -16.14 -4.12 2.43
CA ALA A 259 -17.10 -5.07 1.89
C ALA A 259 -18.13 -5.46 2.97
N LEU A 260 -19.41 -5.28 2.67
CA LEU A 260 -20.49 -5.59 3.59
C LEU A 260 -21.09 -6.99 3.35
N PRO A 261 -21.70 -7.62 4.37
CA PRO A 261 -22.29 -8.96 4.24
C PRO A 261 -23.43 -9.06 3.21
N ASP A 262 -24.08 -7.94 2.87
CA ASP A 262 -25.11 -7.88 1.84
C ASP A 262 -24.54 -7.81 0.40
N GLY A 263 -23.21 -7.83 0.27
CA GLY A 263 -22.49 -7.78 -1.01
C GLY A 263 -22.29 -6.38 -1.55
N THR A 264 -22.60 -5.34 -0.79
CA THR A 264 -22.33 -3.94 -1.16
C THR A 264 -20.97 -3.47 -0.65
N PHE A 265 -20.48 -2.35 -1.17
CA PHE A 265 -19.17 -1.82 -0.87
C PHE A 265 -19.24 -0.35 -0.47
N TRP A 266 -18.41 0.07 0.49
CA TRP A 266 -18.07 1.47 0.67
C TRP A 266 -16.63 1.69 0.23
N VAL A 267 -16.39 2.78 -0.49
CA VAL A 267 -15.06 3.13 -1.02
C VAL A 267 -14.78 4.58 -0.67
N SER A 268 -13.61 4.85 -0.09
CA SER A 268 -13.10 6.22 0.10
C SER A 268 -12.34 6.70 -1.11
N ASP A 269 -12.04 8.00 -1.13
CA ASP A 269 -11.46 8.69 -2.28
C ASP A 269 -10.44 9.74 -1.82
N GLU A 270 -9.36 9.84 -2.57
CA GLU A 270 -8.29 10.79 -2.30
C GLU A 270 -8.58 12.18 -2.89
N TYR A 271 -9.32 12.27 -3.99
CA TYR A 271 -9.60 13.55 -4.64
C TYR A 271 -10.53 14.46 -3.85
N GLY A 272 -11.62 13.96 -3.26
CA GLY A 272 -12.64 14.76 -2.61
C GLY A 272 -12.26 15.30 -1.21
N PRO A 273 -12.17 14.54 -0.13
CA PRO A 273 -12.48 13.12 -0.02
C PRO A 273 -13.99 12.86 -0.17
N TYR A 274 -14.32 11.85 -0.93
CA TYR A 274 -15.67 11.30 -0.97
C TYR A 274 -15.70 9.94 -0.27
N VAL A 275 -16.88 9.49 0.17
CA VAL A 275 -17.11 8.11 0.58
C VAL A 275 -18.37 7.61 -0.11
N THR A 276 -18.23 6.64 -1.01
CA THR A 276 -19.29 6.23 -1.93
C THR A 276 -19.71 4.79 -1.65
N HIS A 277 -21.02 4.57 -1.57
CA HIS A 277 -21.65 3.27 -1.42
C HIS A 277 -21.98 2.69 -2.79
N PHE A 278 -21.53 1.48 -3.08
CA PHE A 278 -21.76 0.77 -4.33
C PHE A 278 -22.49 -0.55 -4.10
N ASP A 279 -23.34 -0.95 -5.06
CA ASP A 279 -23.95 -2.28 -5.06
C ASP A 279 -22.93 -3.35 -5.52
N ALA A 280 -23.32 -4.64 -5.44
CA ALA A 280 -22.51 -5.79 -5.83
C ALA A 280 -22.10 -5.82 -7.33
N LYS A 281 -22.63 -4.90 -8.15
CA LYS A 281 -22.30 -4.71 -9.57
C LYS A 281 -21.53 -3.42 -9.83
N GLY A 282 -21.17 -2.70 -8.76
CA GLY A 282 -20.43 -1.46 -8.80
C GLY A 282 -21.25 -0.21 -9.13
N TYR A 283 -22.59 -0.25 -9.08
CA TYR A 283 -23.39 0.96 -9.23
C TYR A 283 -23.50 1.73 -7.92
N GLU A 284 -23.32 3.05 -7.98
CA GLU A 284 -23.48 3.95 -6.85
C GLU A 284 -24.91 3.87 -6.27
N LEU A 285 -24.98 3.62 -4.96
CA LEU A 285 -26.18 3.67 -4.13
C LEU A 285 -26.31 4.98 -3.37
N GLY A 286 -25.21 5.65 -3.09
CA GLY A 286 -25.15 6.92 -2.42
C GLY A 286 -23.73 7.40 -2.18
N ARG A 287 -23.54 8.73 -2.08
CA ARG A 287 -22.25 9.36 -1.82
C ARG A 287 -22.33 10.31 -0.63
N LEU A 288 -21.30 10.27 0.21
CA LEU A 288 -20.98 11.28 1.20
C LEU A 288 -19.91 12.21 0.65
N THR A 289 -20.07 13.52 0.81
CA THR A 289 -19.15 14.54 0.28
C THR A 289 -18.97 15.70 1.26
N PRO A 290 -17.80 16.33 1.36
CA PRO A 290 -17.64 17.57 2.11
C PRO A 290 -18.19 18.80 1.36
N TYR A 291 -18.45 18.70 0.05
CA TYR A 291 -18.83 19.81 -0.83
C TYR A 291 -20.35 19.94 -0.96
N ARG A 292 -20.96 20.88 -0.24
CA ARG A 292 -22.42 21.09 -0.29
C ARG A 292 -22.90 21.71 -1.60
N ASN A 293 -22.07 22.53 -2.24
CA ASN A 293 -22.42 23.32 -3.43
C ASN A 293 -21.63 22.91 -4.68
N SER A 294 -21.11 21.67 -4.72
CA SER A 294 -20.41 21.17 -5.89
C SER A 294 -21.34 21.01 -7.08
N PRO A 295 -20.92 21.41 -8.29
CA PRO A 295 -21.64 21.11 -9.53
C PRO A 295 -21.71 19.58 -9.77
N ASP A 296 -20.72 18.82 -9.32
CA ASP A 296 -20.64 17.38 -9.49
C ASP A 296 -21.73 16.63 -8.72
N ASN A 297 -22.27 17.21 -7.65
CA ASN A 297 -23.37 16.62 -6.87
C ASN A 297 -24.60 16.27 -7.73
N ALA A 298 -24.82 16.95 -8.87
CA ALA A 298 -25.90 16.64 -9.78
C ALA A 298 -25.74 15.29 -10.50
N SER A 299 -24.51 14.78 -10.58
CA SER A 299 -24.16 13.49 -11.19
C SER A 299 -24.24 12.32 -10.20
N HIS A 300 -24.47 12.59 -8.92
CA HIS A 300 -24.39 11.60 -7.83
C HIS A 300 -25.66 11.56 -7.00
N LYS A 301 -25.83 10.47 -6.24
CA LYS A 301 -26.87 10.36 -5.21
C LYS A 301 -26.30 10.78 -3.85
N ILE A 302 -26.37 12.07 -3.52
CA ILE A 302 -25.87 12.56 -2.23
C ILE A 302 -26.82 12.10 -1.12
N VAL A 303 -26.30 11.32 -0.17
CA VAL A 303 -27.04 10.77 0.97
C VAL A 303 -26.67 11.44 2.30
N GLY A 304 -25.58 12.21 2.34
CA GLY A 304 -25.12 12.94 3.51
C GLY A 304 -23.88 13.77 3.23
N TYR A 305 -23.45 14.50 4.25
CA TYR A 305 -22.28 15.37 4.13
C TYR A 305 -21.23 15.00 5.17
N LEU A 306 -19.99 14.89 4.71
CA LEU A 306 -18.81 14.84 5.56
C LEU A 306 -18.52 16.24 6.13
N PRO A 307 -17.71 16.35 7.21
CA PRO A 307 -17.24 17.64 7.69
C PRO A 307 -16.60 18.48 6.59
N ALA A 308 -17.03 19.74 6.46
CA ALA A 308 -16.59 20.59 5.35
C ALA A 308 -15.09 20.88 5.34
N GLU A 309 -14.44 20.87 6.51
CA GLU A 309 -13.01 21.08 6.66
C GLU A 309 -12.16 19.97 6.01
N LEU A 310 -12.72 18.80 5.76
CA LEU A 310 -12.00 17.73 5.03
C LEU A 310 -11.68 18.14 3.58
N ALA A 311 -12.41 19.10 3.01
CA ALA A 311 -12.09 19.71 1.73
C ALA A 311 -10.72 20.44 1.71
N ASN A 312 -10.18 20.75 2.90
CA ASN A 312 -8.85 21.35 3.06
C ASN A 312 -7.71 20.31 3.04
N ARG A 313 -7.95 19.12 2.53
CA ARG A 313 -6.91 18.11 2.33
C ARG A 313 -5.74 18.65 1.50
N VAL A 314 -4.55 18.14 1.72
CA VAL A 314 -3.43 18.37 0.80
C VAL A 314 -3.71 17.62 -0.50
N LYS A 315 -3.32 18.17 -1.65
CA LYS A 315 -3.40 17.47 -2.94
C LYS A 315 -2.72 16.11 -2.88
N ASN A 316 -3.36 15.08 -3.44
CA ASN A 316 -2.88 13.70 -3.38
C ASN A 316 -2.64 13.22 -1.94
N LYS A 317 -3.52 13.61 -1.00
CA LYS A 317 -3.51 13.21 0.43
C LYS A 317 -4.91 13.34 1.02
N GLY A 318 -5.86 12.60 0.44
CA GLY A 318 -7.25 12.58 0.85
C GLY A 318 -7.57 11.53 1.93
N MET A 319 -8.67 10.81 1.75
CA MET A 319 -9.07 9.75 2.68
C MET A 319 -8.56 8.41 2.16
N GLU A 320 -7.37 8.01 2.64
CA GLU A 320 -6.69 6.79 2.24
C GLU A 320 -7.41 5.54 2.72
N GLY A 321 -7.53 5.37 4.01
CA GLY A 321 -8.08 4.15 4.60
C GLY A 321 -9.54 4.27 4.96
N LEU A 322 -10.27 3.15 4.87
CA LEU A 322 -11.67 3.04 5.24
C LEU A 322 -11.99 1.67 5.83
N THR A 323 -12.66 1.65 6.98
CA THR A 323 -13.16 0.43 7.59
C THR A 323 -14.58 0.59 8.13
N VAL A 324 -15.17 -0.50 8.57
CA VAL A 324 -16.44 -0.49 9.30
C VAL A 324 -16.27 -1.22 10.63
N THR A 325 -16.92 -0.72 11.68
CA THR A 325 -16.94 -1.42 12.96
C THR A 325 -17.54 -2.82 12.81
N PRO A 326 -17.13 -3.83 13.62
CA PRO A 326 -17.59 -5.22 13.45
C PRO A 326 -19.10 -5.42 13.57
N ASP A 327 -19.81 -4.50 14.21
CA ASP A 327 -21.28 -4.48 14.27
C ASP A 327 -21.94 -3.91 13.00
N GLY A 328 -21.15 -3.43 12.04
CA GLY A 328 -21.61 -2.85 10.78
C GLY A 328 -22.30 -1.48 10.92
N SER A 329 -22.20 -0.82 12.06
CA SER A 329 -22.97 0.41 12.34
C SER A 329 -22.27 1.70 11.98
N THR A 330 -20.93 1.69 11.95
CA THR A 330 -20.12 2.91 11.85
C THR A 330 -18.99 2.71 10.84
N LEU A 331 -18.94 3.54 9.81
CA LEU A 331 -17.74 3.69 8.97
C LEU A 331 -16.69 4.52 9.71
N VAL A 332 -15.44 4.16 9.50
CA VAL A 332 -14.29 4.89 10.06
C VAL A 332 -13.27 5.08 8.95
N GLY A 333 -13.03 6.33 8.59
CA GLY A 333 -12.04 6.71 7.59
C GLY A 333 -10.87 7.45 8.22
N ILE A 334 -9.70 7.38 7.59
CA ILE A 334 -8.52 8.13 8.00
C ILE A 334 -7.99 8.98 6.85
N MET A 335 -7.66 10.25 7.16
CA MET A 335 -6.98 11.12 6.21
C MET A 335 -5.50 10.76 6.14
N GLN A 336 -4.92 10.78 4.95
CA GLN A 336 -3.51 10.45 4.71
C GLN A 336 -2.55 11.33 5.52
N SER A 337 -2.88 12.63 5.67
CA SER A 337 -2.06 13.60 6.39
C SER A 337 -2.93 14.63 7.13
N ALA A 338 -2.28 15.56 7.82
CA ALA A 338 -2.95 16.73 8.35
C ALA A 338 -3.62 17.56 7.24
N LEU A 339 -4.72 18.23 7.57
CA LEU A 339 -5.41 19.14 6.66
C LEU A 339 -4.64 20.46 6.49
N GLN A 340 -4.57 20.98 5.27
CA GLN A 340 -4.05 22.31 4.97
C GLN A 340 -5.11 23.36 5.32
N GLN A 341 -5.40 23.53 6.61
CA GLN A 341 -6.38 24.49 7.07
C GLN A 341 -6.00 25.92 6.65
N PRO A 342 -6.96 26.80 6.31
CA PRO A 342 -6.65 28.17 5.87
C PRO A 342 -5.84 28.97 6.89
N ASP A 343 -6.01 28.71 8.18
CA ASP A 343 -5.32 29.38 9.28
C ASP A 343 -3.90 28.83 9.56
N LEU A 344 -3.46 27.77 8.88
CA LEU A 344 -2.05 27.37 8.83
C LEU A 344 -1.18 28.39 8.08
N GLY A 345 -1.78 29.23 7.23
CA GLY A 345 -1.06 30.21 6.44
C GLY A 345 -0.03 29.55 5.52
N THR A 346 1.24 29.90 5.68
CA THR A 346 2.36 29.37 4.89
C THR A 346 2.93 28.04 5.42
N THR A 347 2.52 27.61 6.59
CA THR A 347 2.94 26.33 7.17
C THR A 347 2.37 25.19 6.34
N LYS A 348 3.20 24.29 5.87
CA LYS A 348 2.76 23.12 5.08
C LYS A 348 2.25 22.02 6.00
N ALA A 349 1.07 21.53 5.76
CA ALA A 349 0.45 20.45 6.52
C ALA A 349 1.28 19.15 6.54
N ALA A 350 2.10 18.90 5.53
CA ALA A 350 3.03 17.77 5.49
C ALA A 350 4.01 17.69 6.68
N GLY A 351 4.24 18.80 7.39
CA GLY A 351 5.05 18.85 8.62
C GLY A 351 4.24 18.91 9.91
N VAL A 352 2.91 18.75 9.85
CA VAL A 352 1.98 18.88 10.96
C VAL A 352 1.49 17.49 11.38
N ALA A 353 1.60 17.14 12.67
CA ALA A 353 1.35 15.79 13.13
C ALA A 353 -0.14 15.37 13.14
N PRO A 354 -1.14 16.18 13.51
CA PRO A 354 -2.54 15.77 13.59
C PRO A 354 -3.16 15.45 12.24
N ALA A 355 -3.41 14.16 11.96
CA ALA A 355 -4.30 13.70 10.90
C ALA A 355 -5.70 13.42 11.48
N ARG A 356 -6.73 13.40 10.63
CA ARG A 356 -8.12 13.21 11.05
C ARG A 356 -8.56 11.76 10.87
N ILE A 357 -9.13 11.16 11.94
CA ILE A 357 -9.99 9.98 11.86
C ILE A 357 -11.42 10.50 11.86
N VAL A 358 -12.21 10.02 10.91
CA VAL A 358 -13.61 10.43 10.71
C VAL A 358 -14.50 9.21 10.89
N THR A 359 -15.43 9.27 11.85
CA THR A 359 -16.45 8.24 12.04
C THR A 359 -17.77 8.70 11.46
N VAL A 360 -18.50 7.81 10.78
CA VAL A 360 -19.82 8.09 10.20
C VAL A 360 -20.81 7.01 10.60
N ASN A 361 -21.87 7.37 11.31
CA ASN A 361 -22.95 6.46 11.63
C ASN A 361 -23.76 6.12 10.36
N LEU A 362 -23.80 4.87 9.95
CA LEU A 362 -24.41 4.44 8.68
C LEU A 362 -25.93 4.59 8.62
N ARG A 363 -26.60 4.76 9.76
CA ARG A 363 -28.04 4.98 9.81
C ARG A 363 -28.43 6.44 9.69
N THR A 364 -27.63 7.34 10.29
CA THR A 364 -27.96 8.79 10.39
C THR A 364 -27.07 9.66 9.52
N TYR A 365 -25.96 9.12 9.02
CA TYR A 365 -24.87 9.82 8.35
C TYR A 365 -24.25 10.97 9.17
N GLN A 366 -24.46 10.97 10.49
CA GLN A 366 -23.78 11.89 11.38
C GLN A 366 -22.33 11.45 11.55
N SER A 367 -21.42 12.42 11.50
CA SER A 367 -19.98 12.22 11.62
C SER A 367 -19.40 12.83 12.90
N LYS A 368 -18.31 12.26 13.37
CA LYS A 368 -17.41 12.80 14.39
C LYS A 368 -15.98 12.74 13.88
N GLN A 369 -15.13 13.56 14.47
CA GLN A 369 -13.71 13.63 14.10
C GLN A 369 -12.82 13.46 15.32
N TYR A 370 -11.72 12.75 15.15
CA TYR A 370 -10.71 12.53 16.17
C TYR A 370 -9.32 12.81 15.60
N LEU A 371 -8.35 13.15 16.46
CA LEU A 371 -6.98 13.39 16.04
C LEU A 371 -6.12 12.14 16.24
N TYR A 372 -5.46 11.73 15.19
CA TYR A 372 -4.35 10.79 15.17
C TYR A 372 -3.05 11.56 14.95
N LEU A 373 -1.99 11.25 15.70
CA LEU A 373 -0.72 11.94 15.55
C LEU A 373 0.27 11.07 14.75
N LEU A 374 0.60 11.53 13.54
CA LEU A 374 1.67 10.97 12.71
C LEU A 374 3.03 11.12 13.39
N ASP A 375 3.94 10.18 13.17
CA ASP A 375 5.28 10.17 13.79
C ASP A 375 6.24 11.10 13.06
N ASN A 376 6.36 12.34 13.57
CA ASN A 376 7.28 13.37 13.06
C ASN A 376 7.24 13.54 11.52
N PRO A 377 6.08 13.76 10.90
CA PRO A 377 5.90 13.68 9.45
C PRO A 377 6.81 14.65 8.67
N GLY A 378 7.19 15.76 9.29
CA GLY A 378 8.12 16.72 8.67
C GLY A 378 9.55 16.20 8.46
N THR A 379 9.93 15.11 9.13
CA THR A 379 11.26 14.49 9.02
C THR A 379 11.22 13.09 8.45
N THR A 380 10.19 12.33 8.76
CA THR A 380 10.04 10.94 8.30
C THR A 380 9.38 10.85 6.93
N GLY A 381 8.54 11.82 6.57
CA GLY A 381 7.66 11.72 5.40
C GLY A 381 6.49 10.77 5.60
N SER A 382 6.26 10.28 6.84
CA SER A 382 5.19 9.34 7.16
C SER A 382 3.81 9.89 6.82
N ALA A 383 2.96 8.99 6.33
CA ALA A 383 1.56 9.22 6.01
C ALA A 383 0.75 7.96 6.37
N ASN A 384 -0.56 8.11 6.53
CA ASN A 384 -1.44 6.97 6.73
C ASN A 384 -1.83 6.37 5.38
N SER A 385 -1.95 5.05 5.29
CA SER A 385 -2.46 4.38 4.09
C SER A 385 -3.70 3.54 4.34
N GLU A 386 -3.87 2.95 5.52
CA GLU A 386 -5.06 2.13 5.79
C GLU A 386 -5.50 2.26 7.24
N ILE A 387 -6.78 1.98 7.47
CA ILE A 387 -7.37 1.78 8.79
C ILE A 387 -8.23 0.52 8.80
N THR A 388 -7.98 -0.39 9.74
CA THR A 388 -8.68 -1.67 9.82
C THR A 388 -9.24 -1.90 11.21
N ALA A 389 -10.54 -2.20 11.32
CA ALA A 389 -11.19 -2.37 12.61
C ALA A 389 -10.78 -3.68 13.31
N LEU A 390 -10.39 -3.57 14.59
CA LEU A 390 -10.20 -4.69 15.52
C LEU A 390 -11.43 -4.87 16.44
N SER A 391 -12.07 -3.75 16.79
CA SER A 391 -13.28 -3.70 17.63
C SER A 391 -14.11 -2.46 17.30
N GLY A 392 -15.10 -2.15 18.11
CA GLY A 392 -15.89 -0.92 17.96
C GLY A 392 -15.12 0.39 18.22
N THR A 393 -13.97 0.34 18.91
CA THR A 393 -13.15 1.50 19.23
C THR A 393 -11.68 1.35 18.89
N LYS A 394 -11.20 0.12 18.63
CA LYS A 394 -9.82 -0.17 18.33
C LYS A 394 -9.62 -0.50 16.87
N PHE A 395 -8.54 0.03 16.30
CA PHE A 395 -8.19 -0.07 14.89
C PHE A 395 -6.70 -0.35 14.73
N LEU A 396 -6.31 -0.94 13.61
CA LEU A 396 -4.95 -0.87 13.10
C LEU A 396 -4.86 0.27 12.10
N ILE A 397 -3.83 1.09 12.20
CA ILE A 397 -3.52 2.12 11.21
C ILE A 397 -2.14 1.80 10.64
N ASP A 398 -2.06 1.76 9.31
CA ASP A 398 -0.79 1.70 8.60
C ASP A 398 -0.23 3.11 8.42
N GLU A 399 0.91 3.33 9.06
CA GLU A 399 1.70 4.55 8.91
C GLU A 399 3.02 4.22 8.23
N ARG A 400 3.21 4.73 7.03
CA ARG A 400 4.36 4.43 6.19
C ARG A 400 4.96 5.66 5.52
N ASP A 401 6.19 5.52 5.07
CA ASP A 401 6.82 6.37 4.05
C ASP A 401 6.75 5.70 2.66
N GLY A 402 7.36 6.32 1.66
CA GLY A 402 7.50 5.79 0.29
C GLY A 402 8.89 5.24 -0.01
N ASN A 403 9.61 4.73 0.98
CA ASN A 403 10.94 4.18 0.77
C ASN A 403 10.90 2.66 0.65
N PHE A 404 11.87 2.10 -0.08
CA PHE A 404 12.13 0.66 -0.10
C PHE A 404 12.93 0.23 1.12
N GLU A 405 12.73 -1.02 1.55
CA GLU A 405 13.58 -1.62 2.57
C GLU A 405 15.06 -1.66 2.11
N PRO A 406 16.04 -1.55 3.02
CA PRO A 406 15.92 -1.53 4.49
C PRO A 406 15.77 -0.12 5.12
N PHE A 407 15.47 0.89 4.36
CA PHE A 407 15.40 2.29 4.84
C PHE A 407 13.96 2.76 5.06
N ALA A 408 13.00 1.88 4.90
CA ALA A 408 11.60 2.20 5.00
C ALA A 408 11.11 2.29 6.46
N GLN A 409 10.12 3.16 6.66
CA GLN A 409 9.32 3.21 7.89
C GLN A 409 7.91 2.71 7.54
N LYS A 410 7.55 1.51 8.00
CA LYS A 410 6.25 0.88 7.78
C LYS A 410 5.82 0.23 9.08
N THR A 411 4.92 0.88 9.79
CA THR A 411 4.48 0.41 11.09
C THR A 411 2.96 0.42 11.21
N LEU A 412 2.39 -0.72 11.53
CA LEU A 412 1.01 -0.82 11.96
C LEU A 412 0.93 -0.42 13.42
N TYR A 413 0.05 0.53 13.73
CA TYR A 413 -0.24 0.97 15.09
C TYR A 413 -1.63 0.48 15.51
N GLU A 414 -1.73 -0.08 16.73
CA GLU A 414 -3.03 -0.21 17.38
C GLU A 414 -3.44 1.16 17.91
N VAL A 415 -4.64 1.58 17.55
CA VAL A 415 -5.22 2.88 17.92
C VAL A 415 -6.55 2.66 18.61
N ASP A 416 -6.76 3.32 19.76
CA ASP A 416 -8.03 3.27 20.49
C ASP A 416 -8.66 4.67 20.54
N LEU A 417 -9.89 4.78 20.04
CA LEU A 417 -10.68 6.02 20.10
C LEU A 417 -11.41 6.20 21.43
N ASN A 418 -11.35 5.20 22.33
CA ASN A 418 -12.01 5.31 23.62
C ASN A 418 -11.41 6.46 24.45
N GLY A 419 -12.25 7.42 24.85
CA GLY A 419 -11.82 8.62 25.56
C GLY A 419 -11.20 9.72 24.68
N ALA A 420 -11.07 9.52 23.36
CA ALA A 420 -10.62 10.56 22.46
C ALA A 420 -11.67 11.69 22.34
N THR A 421 -11.19 12.93 22.23
CA THR A 421 -12.05 14.11 22.10
C THR A 421 -12.62 14.20 20.69
N ASP A 422 -13.94 14.36 20.58
CA ASP A 422 -14.57 14.75 19.31
C ASP A 422 -14.19 16.20 18.98
N VAL A 423 -13.39 16.37 17.93
CA VAL A 423 -12.88 17.69 17.51
C VAL A 423 -13.72 18.33 16.40
N SER A 424 -14.92 17.82 16.13
CA SER A 424 -15.82 18.39 15.13
C SER A 424 -16.13 19.85 15.48
N GLY A 425 -15.72 20.79 14.60
CA GLY A 425 -15.90 22.22 14.81
C GLY A 425 -15.08 22.84 15.97
N LEU A 426 -14.13 22.07 16.54
CA LEU A 426 -13.29 22.57 17.64
C LEU A 426 -12.31 23.64 17.15
N THR A 427 -12.21 24.72 17.94
CA THR A 427 -11.12 25.68 17.78
C THR A 427 -10.37 25.84 19.12
N LEU A 428 -9.05 25.98 19.04
CA LEU A 428 -8.15 26.15 20.19
C LEU A 428 -7.51 27.53 20.10
N GLY A 429 -7.91 28.42 21.00
CA GLY A 429 -7.49 29.83 20.93
C GLY A 429 -7.87 30.52 19.60
N GLY A 430 -9.01 30.13 19.02
CA GLY A 430 -9.50 30.65 17.74
C GLY A 430 -8.85 30.06 16.51
N LYS A 431 -8.06 28.98 16.65
CA LYS A 431 -7.37 28.28 15.57
C LYS A 431 -7.90 26.85 15.40
N SER A 432 -7.79 26.30 14.18
CA SER A 432 -7.96 24.87 13.95
C SER A 432 -6.92 24.06 14.76
N PRO A 433 -7.18 22.80 15.10
CA PRO A 433 -6.20 21.96 15.79
C PRO A 433 -4.84 21.90 15.08
N GLU A 434 -4.85 21.80 13.75
CA GLU A 434 -3.66 21.79 12.92
C GLU A 434 -2.85 23.10 13.02
N ALA A 435 -3.51 24.25 12.96
CA ALA A 435 -2.86 25.56 13.08
C ALA A 435 -2.48 25.90 14.52
N PHE A 436 -3.18 25.35 15.50
CA PHE A 436 -2.82 25.50 16.93
C PHE A 436 -1.50 24.79 17.25
N VAL A 437 -1.32 23.58 16.72
CA VAL A 437 -0.10 22.78 16.89
C VAL A 437 1.04 23.31 16.01
N GLY A 438 0.74 23.59 14.75
CA GLY A 438 1.75 23.95 13.75
C GLY A 438 2.69 22.80 13.37
N ALA A 439 3.73 23.12 12.59
CA ALA A 439 4.78 22.16 12.27
C ALA A 439 5.69 21.90 13.48
N GLY A 440 6.09 20.64 13.69
CA GLY A 440 6.92 20.28 14.84
C GLY A 440 6.99 18.78 15.07
N THR A 441 7.50 18.40 16.25
CA THR A 441 7.57 16.99 16.65
C THR A 441 6.22 16.51 17.16
N THR A 442 5.95 15.20 17.03
CA THR A 442 4.74 14.56 17.56
C THR A 442 4.58 14.77 19.06
N ASN A 443 5.67 14.70 19.82
CA ASN A 443 5.62 14.95 21.27
C ASN A 443 5.24 16.39 21.62
N ALA A 444 5.70 17.38 20.84
CA ALA A 444 5.31 18.77 21.04
C ALA A 444 3.80 18.97 20.73
N ALA A 445 3.33 18.34 19.65
CA ALA A 445 1.91 18.34 19.29
C ALA A 445 1.03 17.72 20.39
N LEU A 446 1.44 16.54 20.89
CA LEU A 446 0.73 15.85 21.99
C LEU A 446 0.67 16.72 23.25
N ALA A 447 1.80 17.32 23.64
CA ALA A 447 1.86 18.19 24.82
C ALA A 447 0.96 19.42 24.67
N ALA A 448 0.94 20.07 23.49
CA ALA A 448 0.10 21.22 23.22
C ALA A 448 -1.39 20.89 23.28
N LEU A 449 -1.82 19.79 22.63
CA LEU A 449 -3.21 19.34 22.60
C LEU A 449 -3.68 18.91 24.00
N THR A 450 -2.88 18.12 24.72
CA THR A 450 -3.17 17.68 26.08
C THR A 450 -3.29 18.89 27.03
N GLY A 451 -2.38 19.86 26.92
CA GLY A 451 -2.44 21.10 27.69
C GLY A 451 -3.68 21.95 27.40
N ALA A 452 -4.27 21.81 26.23
CA ALA A 452 -5.54 22.43 25.84
C ALA A 452 -6.78 21.57 26.17
N GLY A 453 -6.61 20.43 26.86
CA GLY A 453 -7.71 19.52 27.24
C GLY A 453 -8.21 18.63 26.10
N VAL A 454 -7.46 18.49 25.02
CA VAL A 454 -7.79 17.61 23.89
C VAL A 454 -7.09 16.26 24.06
N HIS A 455 -7.87 15.20 24.14
CA HIS A 455 -7.39 13.83 24.15
C HIS A 455 -7.36 13.29 22.73
N VAL A 456 -6.16 13.01 22.21
CA VAL A 456 -5.98 12.38 20.90
C VAL A 456 -6.25 10.87 20.97
N ALA A 457 -6.42 10.20 19.83
CA ALA A 457 -6.51 8.76 19.76
C ALA A 457 -5.26 8.12 20.39
N GLN A 458 -5.45 7.15 21.27
CA GLN A 458 -4.32 6.43 21.89
C GLN A 458 -3.64 5.57 20.85
N LYS A 459 -2.31 5.66 20.76
CA LYS A 459 -1.49 5.01 19.72
C LYS A 459 -0.39 4.17 20.37
N GLN A 460 -0.26 2.91 19.93
CA GLN A 460 0.86 2.06 20.31
C GLN A 460 1.32 1.20 19.12
N PRO A 461 2.63 0.92 18.97
CA PRO A 461 3.13 0.05 17.91
C PRO A 461 2.50 -1.36 18.03
N TYR A 462 2.03 -1.89 16.89
CA TYR A 462 1.48 -3.24 16.79
C TYR A 462 2.42 -4.18 16.03
N LEU A 463 2.83 -3.81 14.81
CA LEU A 463 3.76 -4.55 13.98
C LEU A 463 4.61 -3.59 13.15
N ASN A 464 5.92 -3.65 13.28
CA ASN A 464 6.81 -2.99 12.33
C ASN A 464 7.04 -3.93 11.13
N VAL A 465 6.36 -3.64 10.02
CA VAL A 465 6.40 -4.46 8.79
C VAL A 465 7.79 -4.44 8.18
N GLY A 466 8.45 -3.27 8.12
CA GLY A 466 9.80 -3.14 7.60
C GLY A 466 10.81 -3.99 8.37
N THR A 467 10.75 -3.96 9.71
CA THR A 467 11.59 -4.83 10.55
C THR A 467 11.31 -6.31 10.31
N LEU A 468 10.03 -6.71 10.23
CA LEU A 468 9.67 -8.10 9.94
C LEU A 468 10.26 -8.56 8.60
N VAL A 469 10.01 -7.82 7.53
CA VAL A 469 10.49 -8.17 6.18
C VAL A 469 12.02 -8.25 6.13
N SER A 470 12.72 -7.27 6.74
CA SER A 470 14.20 -7.27 6.82
C SER A 470 14.76 -8.44 7.63
N GLN A 471 14.04 -8.92 8.66
CA GLN A 471 14.43 -10.12 9.42
C GLN A 471 14.21 -11.40 8.60
N LEU A 472 13.12 -11.49 7.86
CA LEU A 472 12.83 -12.63 6.99
C LEU A 472 13.86 -12.75 5.87
N ASP A 473 14.14 -11.66 5.18
CA ASP A 473 15.16 -11.58 4.13
C ASP A 473 15.93 -10.25 4.12
N PRO A 474 17.11 -10.19 4.73
CA PRO A 474 17.93 -8.97 4.74
C PRO A 474 18.49 -8.60 3.37
N THR A 475 18.30 -9.43 2.33
CA THR A 475 18.70 -9.10 0.95
C THR A 475 17.64 -8.30 0.20
N GLY A 476 16.46 -8.10 0.79
CA GLY A 476 15.37 -7.32 0.19
C GLY A 476 14.71 -7.99 -1.02
N LYS A 477 14.68 -9.33 -1.07
CA LYS A 477 14.03 -10.09 -2.16
C LYS A 477 12.62 -10.56 -1.82
N PHE A 478 12.25 -10.51 -0.53
CA PHE A 478 10.98 -10.99 -0.02
C PHE A 478 10.13 -9.83 0.46
N PHE A 479 9.02 -9.53 -0.24
CA PHE A 479 8.02 -8.49 0.09
C PHE A 479 8.64 -7.12 0.44
N ALA A 480 9.66 -6.68 -0.28
CA ALA A 480 10.41 -5.45 0.02
C ALA A 480 9.89 -4.24 -0.78
N HIS A 481 8.58 -4.03 -0.78
CA HIS A 481 7.90 -2.97 -1.51
C HIS A 481 8.04 -1.59 -0.83
N ASP A 482 7.98 -0.52 -1.60
CA ASP A 482 7.96 0.87 -1.09
C ASP A 482 6.60 1.25 -0.52
N LYS A 483 5.50 0.72 -1.09
CA LYS A 483 4.13 1.00 -0.68
C LYS A 483 3.44 -0.27 -0.19
N VAL A 484 3.26 -0.39 1.12
CA VAL A 484 2.31 -1.32 1.73
C VAL A 484 1.08 -0.50 2.06
N GLU A 485 -0.06 -0.77 1.44
CA GLU A 485 -1.24 0.08 1.56
C GLU A 485 -2.47 -0.66 2.09
N GLY A 486 -2.78 -1.86 1.55
CA GLY A 486 -3.91 -2.61 2.07
C GLY A 486 -3.56 -3.42 3.32
N VAL A 487 -4.37 -3.30 4.36
CA VAL A 487 -4.26 -4.06 5.61
C VAL A 487 -5.60 -4.66 5.97
N ALA A 488 -5.69 -5.99 6.01
CA ALA A 488 -6.92 -6.69 6.35
C ALA A 488 -6.74 -7.69 7.49
N THR A 489 -7.79 -7.90 8.26
CA THR A 489 -7.91 -9.00 9.23
C THR A 489 -9.35 -9.47 9.33
N ALA A 490 -9.54 -10.76 9.58
CA ALA A 490 -10.86 -11.34 9.86
C ALA A 490 -11.00 -11.90 11.28
N ASN A 491 -9.94 -11.77 12.10
CA ASN A 491 -9.86 -12.40 13.42
C ASN A 491 -9.23 -11.51 14.50
N GLY A 492 -9.45 -10.20 14.41
CA GLY A 492 -9.01 -9.24 15.41
C GLY A 492 -7.47 -9.09 15.48
N GLY A 493 -6.80 -9.11 14.35
CA GLY A 493 -5.36 -8.89 14.23
C GLY A 493 -4.50 -10.14 14.31
N LYS A 494 -5.02 -11.30 14.80
CA LYS A 494 -4.21 -12.53 14.92
C LYS A 494 -3.63 -13.02 13.60
N THR A 495 -4.32 -12.76 12.50
CA THR A 495 -3.80 -12.94 11.16
C THR A 495 -4.01 -11.66 10.39
N LEU A 496 -2.93 -11.13 9.84
CA LEU A 496 -2.95 -9.96 8.96
C LEU A 496 -2.71 -10.39 7.52
N TYR A 497 -3.29 -9.62 6.60
CA TYR A 497 -3.03 -9.69 5.18
C TYR A 497 -2.64 -8.28 4.74
N LEU A 498 -1.48 -8.17 4.13
CA LEU A 498 -0.89 -6.91 3.70
C LEU A 498 -0.74 -6.95 2.19
N SER A 499 -1.23 -5.96 1.46
CA SER A 499 -0.98 -5.79 0.02
C SER A 499 -0.10 -4.58 -0.24
N ASN A 500 0.67 -4.64 -1.31
CA ASN A 500 1.38 -3.48 -1.82
C ASN A 500 0.65 -2.86 -3.00
N ASP A 501 0.72 -1.54 -3.13
CA ASP A 501 0.45 -0.85 -4.37
C ASP A 501 1.70 -0.91 -5.26
N ASP A 502 1.58 -1.57 -6.40
CA ASP A 502 2.67 -1.72 -7.38
C ASP A 502 2.75 -0.53 -8.36
N ASP A 503 1.90 0.50 -8.20
CA ASP A 503 1.76 1.63 -9.13
C ASP A 503 1.55 1.15 -10.59
N PHE A 504 0.84 0.05 -10.80
CA PHE A 504 0.70 -0.63 -12.11
C PHE A 504 2.04 -0.92 -12.79
N GLY A 505 3.09 -1.15 -12.00
CA GLY A 505 4.46 -1.40 -12.49
C GLY A 505 5.15 -0.16 -13.04
N ILE A 506 4.68 1.05 -12.77
CA ILE A 506 5.24 2.31 -13.28
C ILE A 506 5.97 3.05 -12.16
N ASP A 507 7.21 3.50 -12.43
CA ASP A 507 8.01 4.29 -11.47
C ASP A 507 7.96 5.78 -11.77
N THR A 508 8.47 6.19 -12.94
CA THR A 508 8.65 7.60 -13.25
C THR A 508 8.58 7.88 -14.74
N ILE A 509 8.36 9.13 -15.07
CA ILE A 509 8.45 9.66 -16.43
C ILE A 509 9.68 10.55 -16.53
N VAL A 510 10.51 10.31 -17.53
CA VAL A 510 11.74 11.07 -17.80
C VAL A 510 11.63 11.71 -19.18
N VAL A 511 12.08 12.96 -19.30
CA VAL A 511 12.24 13.62 -20.61
C VAL A 511 13.57 13.21 -21.21
N ASP A 512 13.52 12.58 -22.36
CA ASP A 512 14.70 12.19 -23.14
C ASP A 512 15.36 13.43 -23.78
N PRO A 513 16.62 13.35 -24.24
CA PRO A 513 17.32 14.47 -24.88
C PRO A 513 16.62 15.01 -26.13
N ASP A 514 15.78 14.22 -26.80
CA ASP A 514 14.96 14.62 -27.95
C ASP A 514 13.61 15.23 -27.56
N GLY A 515 13.36 15.42 -26.26
CA GLY A 515 12.13 16.01 -25.71
C GLY A 515 10.96 15.06 -25.58
N LYS A 516 11.15 13.77 -25.84
CA LYS A 516 10.12 12.76 -25.62
C LYS A 516 10.06 12.34 -24.15
N TRP A 517 8.89 11.93 -23.72
CA TRP A 517 8.71 11.37 -22.40
C TRP A 517 8.81 9.85 -22.45
N THR A 518 9.67 9.30 -21.61
CA THR A 518 9.90 7.87 -21.52
C THR A 518 9.42 7.37 -20.17
N ILE A 519 8.59 6.32 -20.18
CA ILE A 519 8.02 5.70 -19.00
C ILE A 519 8.95 4.60 -18.52
N HIS A 520 9.32 4.64 -17.23
CA HIS A 520 10.18 3.64 -16.61
C HIS A 520 9.37 2.60 -15.84
N GLN A 521 9.80 1.34 -15.94
CA GLN A 521 9.25 0.24 -15.16
C GLN A 521 9.65 0.40 -13.69
N LYS A 522 8.69 0.22 -12.77
CA LYS A 522 8.97 0.14 -11.34
C LYS A 522 9.69 -1.16 -11.03
N VAL A 523 10.81 -1.05 -10.34
CA VAL A 523 11.66 -2.20 -10.00
C VAL A 523 12.08 -2.17 -8.54
N LEU A 524 12.14 -3.32 -7.91
CA LEU A 524 12.66 -3.49 -6.55
C LEU A 524 14.19 -3.26 -6.56
N PRO A 525 14.71 -2.24 -5.88
CA PRO A 525 16.12 -1.81 -6.02
C PRO A 525 17.15 -2.91 -5.78
N PRO A 526 17.01 -3.82 -4.77
CA PRO A 526 18.05 -4.82 -4.53
C PRO A 526 18.16 -5.87 -5.62
N THR A 527 17.08 -6.10 -6.38
CA THR A 527 17.00 -7.21 -7.34
C THR A 527 16.93 -6.77 -8.79
N GLY A 528 16.48 -5.54 -9.05
CA GLY A 528 16.11 -5.07 -10.39
C GLY A 528 14.91 -5.81 -11.00
N ARG A 529 14.19 -6.63 -10.21
CA ARG A 529 12.93 -7.26 -10.66
C ARG A 529 11.83 -6.20 -10.70
N THR A 530 10.90 -6.38 -11.62
CA THR A 530 9.66 -5.59 -11.65
C THR A 530 8.95 -5.70 -10.30
N ASP A 531 8.47 -4.58 -9.80
CA ASP A 531 7.59 -4.51 -8.65
C ASP A 531 6.21 -4.99 -9.10
N ASN A 532 5.73 -6.08 -8.50
CA ASN A 532 4.45 -6.70 -8.80
C ASN A 532 3.57 -6.69 -7.56
N ALA A 533 2.26 -6.79 -7.75
CA ALA A 533 1.33 -6.89 -6.63
C ALA A 533 1.46 -8.25 -5.92
N GLU A 534 1.59 -8.18 -4.60
CA GLU A 534 1.72 -9.34 -3.71
C GLU A 534 0.84 -9.15 -2.47
N ILE A 535 0.35 -10.26 -1.90
CA ILE A 535 -0.33 -10.27 -0.60
C ILE A 535 0.52 -11.08 0.38
N LEU A 536 0.97 -10.44 1.45
CA LEU A 536 1.68 -11.07 2.57
C LEU A 536 0.69 -11.40 3.68
N LYS A 537 0.49 -12.69 3.97
CA LYS A 537 -0.22 -13.15 5.15
C LYS A 537 0.76 -13.26 6.30
N VAL A 538 0.44 -12.72 7.46
CA VAL A 538 1.24 -12.78 8.70
C VAL A 538 0.40 -13.40 9.82
N ASP A 539 0.86 -14.48 10.41
CA ASP A 539 0.33 -15.01 11.66
C ASP A 539 1.04 -14.31 12.83
N THR A 540 0.41 -13.29 13.40
CA THR A 540 1.01 -12.48 14.47
C THR A 540 1.23 -13.26 15.75
N THR A 541 0.54 -14.40 15.93
CA THR A 541 0.71 -15.28 17.10
C THR A 541 2.01 -16.08 17.04
N LYS A 542 2.68 -16.09 15.88
CA LYS A 542 3.95 -16.76 15.64
C LYS A 542 5.14 -15.79 15.54
N LEU A 543 4.96 -14.56 15.96
CA LEU A 543 6.03 -13.58 16.00
C LEU A 543 6.68 -13.52 17.39
N PRO A 544 8.00 -13.30 17.48
CA PRO A 544 8.93 -13.14 16.35
C PRO A 544 9.10 -14.44 15.55
N ALA A 545 9.22 -14.30 14.22
CA ALA A 545 9.26 -15.43 13.31
C ALA A 545 10.46 -16.36 13.58
N VAL A 546 10.19 -17.66 13.68
CA VAL A 546 11.25 -18.69 13.70
C VAL A 546 11.69 -18.94 12.26
N LEU A 547 13.01 -18.97 12.03
CA LEU A 547 13.62 -19.24 10.73
C LEU A 547 14.45 -20.51 10.79
N LYS A 548 14.26 -21.43 9.84
CA LYS A 548 15.06 -22.65 9.68
C LYS A 548 15.71 -22.65 8.30
N THR A 549 17.03 -22.90 8.26
CA THR A 549 17.79 -23.00 7.01
C THR A 549 18.10 -24.44 6.71
N VAL A 550 17.79 -24.89 5.52
CA VAL A 550 17.89 -26.29 5.09
C VAL A 550 18.68 -26.41 3.80
N LYS A 551 19.39 -27.53 3.67
CA LYS A 551 20.21 -27.84 2.48
C LYS A 551 19.39 -28.61 1.43
N VAL A 552 19.53 -28.18 0.18
CA VAL A 552 19.01 -28.88 -1.00
C VAL A 552 20.18 -29.46 -1.77
N THR A 553 20.08 -30.71 -2.18
CA THR A 553 21.04 -31.39 -3.04
C THR A 553 20.40 -31.66 -4.40
N VAL A 554 21.03 -31.21 -5.48
CA VAL A 554 20.55 -31.43 -6.86
C VAL A 554 21.58 -32.26 -7.62
N ARG A 555 21.17 -33.41 -8.16
CA ARG A 555 22.00 -34.26 -8.97
C ARG A 555 21.59 -34.16 -10.45
N VAL A 556 22.50 -33.64 -11.27
CA VAL A 556 22.38 -33.58 -12.75
C VAL A 556 23.03 -34.81 -13.36
N ARG A 557 22.27 -35.52 -14.18
CA ARG A 557 22.72 -36.76 -14.89
C ARG A 557 23.00 -36.49 -16.35
#